data_98348f75d919818baf0a5712e3323744
#
_entry.id   98348f75d919818baf0a5712e3323744
#
_cell.length_a   1.000
_cell.length_b   1.000
_cell.length_c   1.000
_cell.angle_alpha   90.00
_cell.angle_beta   90.00
_cell.angle_gamma   90.00
#
_symmetry.space_group_name_H-M   'P 1'
#
loop_
_entity.id
_entity.type
_entity.pdbx_description
1 polymer ?
#
loop_
_entity_poly.entity_id
_entity_poly.type
_entity_poly.pdbx_seq_one_letter_code
_entity_poly.pdbx_strand_id
1 'polypeptide(L)'
;MGIDDSFKPGVTETGPKGQLAHPTTLEHSKRLEKKLYKVGENAWSLIGNGLSNQSFVEGPEGLICIDTGESNQEMAAALKEVRKETQAKVAACIYTHFHYVGGTQTLIEENENLPIWGHKGIQANLDRFGGEVAPRVTRGLAHQFATSMTYEGPEGIVNLGLGNFFRNPELSPFTNGYIPPRHTFDEPTKAVIAGLKVEFFPAPSDATDSITIWFPDLKLAINNLLWPVLFNVFAIRGEEYRDPRVMIQGLEQLAELEAENLIGAHGPPFSDQKEIKEIIINYRDTLQFLWDQTVRCANKGLTLNEIISTIELPARFKDHYTTQQLYGVVEHHVRQIYTGLFGWFDEDEANLFPVPSPERSRKLIEGFGGIEKIRLTIDEALNEEDYRWAIELSSWLVRSDFNDQGIADAGDTEDRKRLAAALRGVAYSTSAANIRNWCITRALELDESLNLNRFRHHRFNKRELERRKASNSLNLLRVLLIPERAAGLDISLEINFDDEE
;
A
#
# COMPACT_ATOMS: atom_id res chain seq x y z
N MET A 1 -16.95 -5.77 -23.43
CA MET A 1 -15.55 -5.31 -23.27
C MET A 1 -15.42 -4.80 -21.85
N GLY A 2 -14.87 -5.65 -20.98
CA GLY A 2 -14.76 -5.35 -19.56
C GLY A 2 -13.54 -4.49 -19.25
N ILE A 3 -13.52 -3.26 -19.69
CA ILE A 3 -12.55 -2.31 -19.17
C ILE A 3 -13.21 -1.64 -17.98
N ASP A 4 -12.81 -2.13 -16.87
CA ASP A 4 -12.74 -1.71 -15.51
C ASP A 4 -13.74 -0.63 -15.03
N ASP A 5 -14.65 -1.05 -14.15
CA ASP A 5 -15.53 -0.15 -13.37
C ASP A 5 -14.75 0.86 -12.49
N SER A 6 -13.43 0.66 -12.30
CA SER A 6 -12.59 1.55 -11.50
C SER A 6 -12.16 2.82 -12.22
N PHE A 7 -12.38 2.91 -13.53
CA PHE A 7 -12.02 4.08 -14.33
C PHE A 7 -13.11 4.38 -15.35
N LYS A 8 -13.82 5.48 -15.14
CA LYS A 8 -14.88 5.98 -16.04
C LYS A 8 -14.60 7.43 -16.41
N PRO A 9 -14.07 7.70 -17.63
CA PRO A 9 -13.85 9.06 -18.10
C PRO A 9 -15.10 9.94 -17.92
N GLY A 10 -14.91 11.20 -17.52
CA GLY A 10 -16.00 12.17 -17.28
C GLY A 10 -16.79 11.97 -15.97
N VAL A 11 -16.61 10.87 -15.25
CA VAL A 11 -17.30 10.63 -13.97
C VAL A 11 -16.50 11.26 -12.83
N THR A 12 -16.77 12.53 -12.55
CA THR A 12 -16.06 13.33 -11.54
C THR A 12 -17.03 14.19 -10.75
N GLU A 13 -16.83 14.28 -9.44
CA GLU A 13 -17.55 15.17 -8.54
C GLU A 13 -16.58 16.03 -7.71
N THR A 14 -17.09 17.12 -7.15
CA THR A 14 -16.31 17.99 -6.27
C THR A 14 -16.52 17.59 -4.82
N GLY A 15 -15.44 17.24 -4.15
CA GLY A 15 -15.43 16.92 -2.73
C GLY A 15 -15.56 18.15 -1.81
N PRO A 16 -15.70 17.93 -0.49
CA PRO A 16 -16.01 18.99 0.48
C PRO A 16 -14.92 20.06 0.63
N LYS A 17 -13.67 19.76 0.24
CA LYS A 17 -12.55 20.71 0.25
C LYS A 17 -12.09 21.11 -1.17
N GLY A 18 -12.98 20.95 -2.16
CA GLY A 18 -12.71 21.31 -3.55
C GLY A 18 -11.95 20.27 -4.37
N GLN A 19 -11.75 19.04 -3.84
CA GLN A 19 -11.09 17.97 -4.57
C GLN A 19 -11.95 17.49 -5.74
N LEU A 20 -11.33 17.25 -6.89
CA LEU A 20 -11.96 16.56 -8.01
C LEU A 20 -11.67 15.06 -7.90
N ALA A 21 -12.70 14.23 -7.83
CA ALA A 21 -12.55 12.80 -7.67
C ALA A 21 -13.78 12.01 -8.12
N HIS A 22 -13.60 10.72 -8.34
CA HIS A 22 -14.71 9.81 -8.60
C HIS A 22 -15.70 9.78 -7.42
N PRO A 23 -17.04 9.80 -7.64
CA PRO A 23 -18.07 9.84 -6.58
C PRO A 23 -17.88 8.73 -5.53
N THR A 24 -17.55 7.51 -5.97
CA THR A 24 -17.34 6.37 -5.06
C THR A 24 -16.17 6.58 -4.10
N THR A 25 -15.10 7.29 -4.53
CA THR A 25 -13.97 7.65 -3.67
C THR A 25 -14.40 8.65 -2.59
N LEU A 26 -15.22 9.62 -2.96
CA LEU A 26 -15.79 10.60 -2.01
C LEU A 26 -16.71 9.92 -0.98
N GLU A 27 -17.56 8.99 -1.43
CA GLU A 27 -18.44 8.22 -0.53
C GLU A 27 -17.64 7.33 0.42
N HIS A 28 -16.58 6.71 -0.07
CA HIS A 28 -15.71 5.85 0.76
C HIS A 28 -15.05 6.63 1.91
N SER A 29 -14.72 7.92 1.72
CA SER A 29 -14.13 8.77 2.77
C SER A 29 -14.97 8.84 4.03
N LYS A 30 -16.31 8.78 3.90
CA LYS A 30 -17.24 8.78 5.05
C LYS A 30 -17.08 7.55 5.93
N ARG A 31 -16.72 6.38 5.34
CA ARG A 31 -16.45 5.14 6.11
C ARG A 31 -15.14 5.21 6.87
N LEU A 32 -14.21 6.05 6.43
CA LEU A 32 -12.88 6.20 6.99
C LEU A 32 -12.78 7.39 7.97
N GLU A 33 -13.88 8.05 8.30
CA GLU A 33 -13.90 9.15 9.27
C GLU A 33 -13.47 8.69 10.66
N LYS A 34 -12.78 9.59 11.38
CA LYS A 34 -12.27 9.29 12.73
C LYS A 34 -13.39 8.93 13.67
N LYS A 35 -13.39 7.70 14.17
CA LYS A 35 -14.38 7.18 15.11
C LYS A 35 -13.81 6.06 15.94
N LEU A 36 -14.09 6.10 17.25
CA LEU A 36 -13.88 4.98 18.16
C LEU A 36 -15.13 4.09 18.14
N TYR A 37 -14.98 2.87 17.65
CA TYR A 37 -16.03 1.87 17.65
C TYR A 37 -15.89 0.98 18.88
N LYS A 38 -16.98 0.78 19.61
CA LYS A 38 -17.07 -0.28 20.62
C LYS A 38 -17.41 -1.58 19.91
N VAL A 39 -16.71 -2.65 20.22
CA VAL A 39 -16.81 -3.96 19.58
C VAL A 39 -17.03 -5.01 20.68
N GLY A 40 -18.21 -5.61 20.70
CA GLY A 40 -18.62 -6.44 21.83
C GLY A 40 -18.67 -5.63 23.14
N GLU A 41 -18.35 -6.27 24.26
CA GLU A 41 -18.38 -5.61 25.58
C GLU A 41 -17.06 -4.93 25.93
N ASN A 42 -15.92 -5.56 25.60
CA ASN A 42 -14.60 -5.24 26.14
C ASN A 42 -13.56 -4.91 25.07
N ALA A 43 -13.97 -4.54 23.85
CA ALA A 43 -13.04 -4.18 22.80
C ALA A 43 -13.44 -2.87 22.11
N TRP A 44 -12.45 -2.18 21.56
CA TRP A 44 -12.61 -0.94 20.79
C TRP A 44 -11.65 -0.90 19.61
N SER A 45 -12.06 -0.24 18.55
CA SER A 45 -11.21 0.03 17.40
C SER A 45 -11.33 1.49 17.00
N LEU A 46 -10.23 2.23 17.03
CA LEU A 46 -10.15 3.61 16.54
C LEU A 46 -9.75 3.59 15.08
N ILE A 47 -10.62 4.07 14.21
CA ILE A 47 -10.34 4.29 12.80
C ILE A 47 -10.12 5.77 12.49
N GLY A 48 -9.49 6.07 11.34
CA GLY A 48 -9.33 7.45 10.84
C GLY A 48 -8.38 8.33 11.65
N ASN A 49 -7.64 7.76 12.60
CA ASN A 49 -6.59 8.46 13.35
C ASN A 49 -5.30 8.58 12.52
N GLY A 50 -4.95 7.53 11.80
CA GLY A 50 -3.88 7.41 10.83
C GLY A 50 -4.31 6.57 9.63
N LEU A 51 -3.38 5.81 9.06
CA LEU A 51 -3.67 4.87 7.98
C LEU A 51 -4.31 3.59 8.51
N SER A 52 -3.80 3.06 9.62
CA SER A 52 -4.31 1.86 10.29
C SER A 52 -5.24 2.18 11.44
N ASN A 53 -5.96 1.15 11.87
CA ASN A 53 -6.69 1.15 13.12
C ASN A 53 -5.71 0.97 14.29
N GLN A 54 -6.03 1.56 15.44
CA GLN A 54 -5.48 1.18 16.73
C GLN A 54 -6.60 0.49 17.51
N SER A 55 -6.39 -0.77 17.89
CA SER A 55 -7.42 -1.58 18.54
C SER A 55 -7.04 -1.91 19.97
N PHE A 56 -8.05 -2.10 20.81
CA PHE A 56 -7.90 -2.28 22.24
C PHE A 56 -8.83 -3.40 22.71
N VAL A 57 -8.30 -4.29 23.57
CA VAL A 57 -9.08 -5.35 24.20
C VAL A 57 -8.82 -5.33 25.71
N GLU A 58 -9.85 -5.17 26.52
CA GLU A 58 -9.73 -5.17 27.96
C GLU A 58 -9.93 -6.58 28.52
N GLY A 59 -8.91 -7.08 29.20
CA GLY A 59 -8.95 -8.31 29.96
C GLY A 59 -9.00 -8.06 31.47
N PRO A 60 -9.15 -9.11 32.28
CA PRO A 60 -9.18 -9.01 33.76
C PRO A 60 -7.95 -8.33 34.36
N GLU A 61 -6.79 -8.39 33.70
CA GLU A 61 -5.51 -7.86 34.22
C GLU A 61 -5.09 -6.55 33.54
N GLY A 62 -5.88 -6.01 32.60
CA GLY A 62 -5.63 -4.72 31.96
C GLY A 62 -5.90 -4.70 30.47
N LEU A 63 -5.45 -3.63 29.83
CA LEU A 63 -5.70 -3.31 28.43
C LEU A 63 -4.62 -3.88 27.52
N ILE A 64 -5.01 -4.63 26.51
CA ILE A 64 -4.17 -5.09 25.42
C ILE A 64 -4.28 -4.06 24.29
N CYS A 65 -3.16 -3.46 23.86
CA CYS A 65 -3.09 -2.57 22.70
C CYS A 65 -2.67 -3.37 21.46
N ILE A 66 -3.40 -3.25 20.37
CA ILE A 66 -3.14 -3.98 19.13
C ILE A 66 -2.87 -2.97 18.03
N ASP A 67 -1.65 -3.04 17.47
CA ASP A 67 -1.01 -2.05 16.63
C ASP A 67 -0.91 -0.66 17.27
N THR A 68 0.14 0.05 16.96
CA THR A 68 0.48 1.34 17.58
C THR A 68 0.58 2.48 16.58
N GLY A 69 0.19 2.24 15.33
CA GLY A 69 0.25 3.22 14.26
C GLY A 69 1.66 3.56 13.80
N GLU A 70 1.79 4.68 13.10
CA GLU A 70 3.03 5.13 12.45
C GLU A 70 3.96 5.95 13.39
N SER A 71 3.46 6.38 14.56
CA SER A 71 4.22 7.26 15.46
C SER A 71 3.71 7.26 16.91
N ASN A 72 4.57 7.73 17.81
CA ASN A 72 4.20 7.94 19.22
C ASN A 72 3.00 8.88 19.37
N GLN A 73 2.92 9.92 18.55
CA GLN A 73 1.83 10.90 18.60
C GLN A 73 0.49 10.28 18.16
N GLU A 74 0.53 9.36 17.18
CA GLU A 74 -0.65 8.64 16.73
C GLU A 74 -1.17 7.72 17.84
N MET A 75 -0.28 6.95 18.49
CA MET A 75 -0.64 6.09 19.60
C MET A 75 -1.12 6.88 20.83
N ALA A 76 -0.48 8.00 21.15
CA ALA A 76 -0.91 8.87 22.24
C ALA A 76 -2.34 9.42 22.01
N ALA A 77 -2.64 9.81 20.76
CA ALA A 77 -3.98 10.23 20.38
C ALA A 77 -4.99 9.08 20.50
N ALA A 78 -4.63 7.86 20.14
CA ALA A 78 -5.49 6.69 20.26
C ALA A 78 -5.75 6.33 21.72
N LEU A 79 -4.73 6.35 22.58
CA LEU A 79 -4.90 6.16 24.03
C LEU A 79 -5.84 7.21 24.63
N LYS A 80 -5.71 8.47 24.24
CA LYS A 80 -6.61 9.53 24.71
C LYS A 80 -8.06 9.24 24.34
N GLU A 81 -8.34 8.68 23.19
CA GLU A 81 -9.70 8.32 22.79
C GLU A 81 -10.23 7.13 23.60
N VAL A 82 -9.47 6.04 23.72
CA VAL A 82 -9.94 4.85 24.46
C VAL A 82 -10.05 5.12 25.96
N ARG A 83 -9.28 6.07 26.53
CA ARG A 83 -9.39 6.48 27.93
C ARG A 83 -10.72 7.15 28.30
N LYS A 84 -11.57 7.48 27.31
CA LYS A 84 -12.96 7.89 27.54
C LYS A 84 -13.88 6.71 27.89
N GLU A 85 -13.47 5.50 27.51
CA GLU A 85 -14.25 4.26 27.67
C GLU A 85 -13.71 3.38 28.82
N THR A 86 -12.39 3.32 29.02
CA THR A 86 -11.76 2.48 30.06
C THR A 86 -10.58 3.17 30.73
N GLN A 87 -10.39 2.85 32.03
CA GLN A 87 -9.23 3.26 32.82
C GLN A 87 -8.25 2.10 33.10
N ALA A 88 -8.48 0.93 32.48
CA ALA A 88 -7.60 -0.23 32.62
C ALA A 88 -6.17 0.10 32.17
N LYS A 89 -5.18 -0.23 33.00
CA LYS A 89 -3.77 0.02 32.67
C LYS A 89 -3.33 -0.84 31.48
N VAL A 90 -2.40 -0.32 30.69
CA VAL A 90 -1.81 -1.09 29.58
C VAL A 90 -1.06 -2.30 30.12
N ALA A 91 -1.52 -3.50 29.76
CA ALA A 91 -0.98 -4.78 30.20
C ALA A 91 -0.12 -5.46 29.13
N ALA A 92 -0.41 -5.27 27.85
CA ALA A 92 0.35 -5.88 26.74
C ALA A 92 0.19 -5.06 25.44
N CYS A 93 1.11 -5.30 24.51
CA CYS A 93 1.02 -4.86 23.12
C CYS A 93 1.13 -6.07 22.19
N ILE A 94 0.34 -6.08 21.10
CA ILE A 94 0.39 -7.09 20.05
C ILE A 94 0.50 -6.38 18.71
N TYR A 95 1.45 -6.80 17.86
CA TYR A 95 1.58 -6.32 16.50
C TYR A 95 0.90 -7.29 15.54
N THR A 96 0.02 -6.78 14.69
CA THR A 96 -0.54 -7.60 13.59
C THR A 96 0.49 -7.86 12.50
N HIS A 97 1.38 -6.88 12.23
CA HIS A 97 2.49 -6.94 11.28
C HIS A 97 3.40 -5.69 11.42
N PHE A 98 4.49 -5.63 10.67
CA PHE A 98 5.54 -4.62 10.83
C PHE A 98 5.18 -3.17 10.48
N HIS A 99 4.08 -2.92 9.74
CA HIS A 99 3.77 -1.57 9.26
C HIS A 99 3.38 -0.60 10.39
N TYR A 100 2.68 -1.07 11.44
CA TYR A 100 2.03 -0.20 12.44
C TYR A 100 2.56 -0.40 13.86
N VAL A 101 3.88 -0.37 13.97
CA VAL A 101 4.62 -0.60 15.22
C VAL A 101 5.29 0.67 15.78
N GLY A 102 5.06 1.81 15.11
CA GLY A 102 5.82 3.05 15.32
C GLY A 102 5.50 3.83 16.59
N GLY A 103 4.42 3.50 17.30
CA GLY A 103 3.98 4.24 18.48
C GLY A 103 4.22 3.55 19.83
N THR A 104 4.91 2.41 19.84
CA THR A 104 5.01 1.54 21.02
C THR A 104 5.71 2.18 22.22
N GLN A 105 6.66 3.10 22.00
CA GLN A 105 7.33 3.83 23.09
C GLN A 105 6.34 4.58 23.99
N THR A 106 5.21 5.04 23.44
CA THR A 106 4.16 5.70 24.23
C THR A 106 3.55 4.76 25.27
N LEU A 107 3.48 3.46 24.99
CA LEU A 107 2.91 2.47 25.93
C LEU A 107 3.85 2.16 27.10
N ILE A 108 5.16 2.30 26.89
CA ILE A 108 6.18 2.07 27.91
C ILE A 108 6.07 3.09 29.05
N GLU A 109 5.54 4.28 28.79
CA GLU A 109 5.29 5.30 29.83
C GLU A 109 4.29 4.81 30.88
N GLU A 110 3.33 3.93 30.51
CA GLU A 110 2.39 3.33 31.45
C GLU A 110 2.87 1.98 32.03
N ASN A 111 3.74 1.26 31.30
CA ASN A 111 4.25 -0.05 31.72
C ASN A 111 5.66 -0.27 31.15
N GLU A 112 6.68 0.03 31.96
CA GLU A 112 8.10 -0.09 31.56
C GLU A 112 8.51 -1.51 31.11
N ASN A 113 7.90 -2.55 31.70
CA ASN A 113 8.14 -3.95 31.38
C ASN A 113 7.09 -4.56 30.45
N LEU A 114 6.48 -3.76 29.59
CA LEU A 114 5.39 -4.15 28.71
C LEU A 114 5.72 -5.44 27.94
N PRO A 115 4.91 -6.51 28.06
CA PRO A 115 4.96 -7.65 27.15
C PRO A 115 4.54 -7.22 25.75
N ILE A 116 5.42 -7.45 24.77
CA ILE A 116 5.18 -7.15 23.36
C ILE A 116 5.21 -8.45 22.58
N TRP A 117 4.13 -8.74 21.87
CA TRP A 117 3.93 -9.94 21.07
C TRP A 117 3.93 -9.60 19.58
N GLY A 118 4.51 -10.46 18.76
CA GLY A 118 4.50 -10.29 17.31
C GLY A 118 5.18 -11.42 16.58
N HIS A 119 5.01 -11.48 15.28
CA HIS A 119 5.66 -12.45 14.43
C HIS A 119 7.18 -12.23 14.41
N LYS A 120 7.99 -13.31 14.38
CA LYS A 120 9.47 -13.22 14.38
C LYS A 120 10.03 -12.46 13.16
N GLY A 121 9.28 -12.37 12.07
CA GLY A 121 9.67 -11.70 10.82
C GLY A 121 9.64 -10.18 10.84
N ILE A 122 9.05 -9.55 11.87
CA ILE A 122 8.85 -8.09 11.94
C ILE A 122 10.14 -7.31 11.73
N GLN A 123 11.21 -7.66 12.46
CA GLN A 123 12.49 -6.95 12.36
C GLN A 123 13.12 -7.10 10.97
N ALA A 124 13.08 -8.29 10.39
CA ALA A 124 13.63 -8.53 9.06
C ALA A 124 12.90 -7.73 7.98
N ASN A 125 11.58 -7.60 8.08
CA ASN A 125 10.79 -6.77 7.18
C ASN A 125 11.12 -5.28 7.33
N LEU A 126 11.26 -4.76 8.55
CA LEU A 126 11.69 -3.38 8.80
C LEU A 126 13.09 -3.11 8.23
N ASP A 127 14.05 -4.01 8.44
CA ASP A 127 15.42 -3.88 7.94
C ASP A 127 15.46 -3.87 6.41
N ARG A 128 14.68 -4.72 5.76
CA ARG A 128 14.57 -4.78 4.31
C ARG A 128 14.02 -3.47 3.72
N PHE A 129 12.95 -2.92 4.27
CA PHE A 129 12.36 -1.67 3.80
C PHE A 129 13.29 -0.47 4.03
N GLY A 130 14.04 -0.47 5.11
CA GLY A 130 15.07 0.53 5.40
C GLY A 130 16.38 0.33 4.64
N GLY A 131 16.57 -0.81 3.96
CA GLY A 131 17.81 -1.26 3.36
C GLY A 131 18.07 -0.74 1.94
N GLU A 132 18.60 -1.64 1.09
CA GLU A 132 19.10 -1.30 -0.25
C GLU A 132 18.01 -0.75 -1.21
N VAL A 133 16.74 -1.12 -1.02
CA VAL A 133 15.61 -0.67 -1.83
C VAL A 133 14.93 0.61 -1.30
N ALA A 134 15.38 1.13 -0.16
CA ALA A 134 14.72 2.23 0.56
C ALA A 134 14.42 3.48 -0.32
N PRO A 135 15.31 3.94 -1.22
CA PRO A 135 14.99 5.09 -2.09
C PRO A 135 13.81 4.81 -3.02
N ARG A 136 13.74 3.61 -3.62
CA ARG A 136 12.65 3.23 -4.52
C ARG A 136 11.32 3.13 -3.76
N VAL A 137 11.35 2.49 -2.59
CA VAL A 137 10.17 2.33 -1.73
C VAL A 137 9.68 3.69 -1.22
N THR A 138 10.57 4.55 -0.69
CA THR A 138 10.20 5.89 -0.19
C THR A 138 9.57 6.75 -1.29
N ARG A 139 10.11 6.72 -2.52
CA ARG A 139 9.51 7.42 -3.65
C ARG A 139 8.15 6.82 -4.01
N GLY A 140 8.03 5.50 -3.99
CA GLY A 140 6.76 4.81 -4.21
C GLY A 140 5.69 5.19 -3.19
N LEU A 141 6.06 5.27 -1.90
CA LEU A 141 5.18 5.76 -0.83
C LEU A 141 4.74 7.22 -1.06
N ALA A 142 5.69 8.08 -1.51
CA ALA A 142 5.37 9.48 -1.80
C ALA A 142 4.32 9.63 -2.90
N HIS A 143 4.36 8.77 -3.93
CA HIS A 143 3.36 8.74 -4.99
C HIS A 143 2.04 8.10 -4.52
N GLN A 144 2.08 6.90 -3.94
CA GLN A 144 0.87 6.15 -3.58
C GLN A 144 0.05 6.85 -2.49
N PHE A 145 0.72 7.39 -1.46
CA PHE A 145 0.08 8.06 -0.34
C PHE A 145 0.13 9.58 -0.44
N ALA A 146 0.56 10.11 -1.57
CA ALA A 146 0.56 11.54 -1.85
C ALA A 146 1.18 12.40 -0.73
N THR A 147 2.27 11.92 -0.12
CA THR A 147 2.84 12.52 1.11
C THR A 147 3.32 13.97 0.96
N SER A 148 3.32 14.49 -0.25
CA SER A 148 3.71 15.87 -0.57
C SER A 148 2.55 16.70 -1.14
N MET A 149 1.33 16.16 -1.18
CA MET A 149 0.14 16.85 -1.65
C MET A 149 -0.60 17.54 -0.50
N THR A 150 -1.45 18.49 -0.85
CA THR A 150 -2.39 19.15 0.07
C THR A 150 -3.66 18.32 0.25
N TYR A 151 -4.53 18.71 1.19
CA TYR A 151 -5.86 18.13 1.38
C TYR A 151 -6.97 18.98 0.76
N GLU A 152 -6.63 20.08 0.09
CA GLU A 152 -7.57 21.06 -0.45
C GLU A 152 -7.33 21.31 -1.95
N GLY A 153 -8.36 21.79 -2.62
CA GLY A 153 -8.32 22.08 -4.05
C GLY A 153 -8.49 20.86 -4.96
N PRO A 154 -8.51 21.06 -6.28
CA PRO A 154 -8.84 20.00 -7.25
C PRO A 154 -7.96 18.76 -7.13
N GLU A 155 -6.69 18.94 -6.80
CA GLU A 155 -5.68 17.88 -6.65
C GLU A 155 -5.53 17.39 -5.21
N GLY A 156 -6.28 17.96 -4.25
CA GLY A 156 -6.21 17.62 -2.84
C GLY A 156 -6.48 16.14 -2.57
N ILE A 157 -5.83 15.59 -1.54
CA ILE A 157 -6.05 14.21 -1.08
C ILE A 157 -7.51 14.08 -0.63
N VAL A 158 -8.20 13.04 -1.12
CA VAL A 158 -9.55 12.68 -0.69
C VAL A 158 -9.47 11.67 0.45
N ASN A 159 -8.86 10.51 0.16
CA ASN A 159 -8.49 9.46 1.11
C ASN A 159 -7.35 8.62 0.51
N LEU A 160 -6.95 7.60 1.24
CA LEU A 160 -5.88 6.68 0.82
C LEU A 160 -6.41 5.25 0.60
N GLY A 161 -7.73 5.07 0.51
CA GLY A 161 -8.40 3.79 0.36
C GLY A 161 -8.51 3.00 1.66
N LEU A 162 -7.46 2.96 2.46
CA LEU A 162 -7.38 2.22 3.74
C LEU A 162 -7.65 3.11 4.96
N GLY A 163 -7.39 4.39 4.84
CA GLY A 163 -7.56 5.43 5.85
C GLY A 163 -7.56 6.81 5.20
N ASN A 164 -7.84 7.85 5.97
CA ASN A 164 -7.84 9.22 5.46
C ASN A 164 -6.44 9.85 5.42
N PHE A 165 -5.49 9.33 6.21
CA PHE A 165 -4.15 9.87 6.34
C PHE A 165 -3.12 8.74 6.31
N PHE A 166 -2.00 8.91 5.62
CA PHE A 166 -0.79 8.12 5.86
C PHE A 166 -0.17 8.56 7.20
N ARG A 167 -0.02 9.86 7.37
CA ARG A 167 0.35 10.53 8.62
C ARG A 167 -0.56 11.73 8.80
N ASN A 168 -1.43 11.69 9.80
CA ASN A 168 -2.35 12.79 10.07
C ASN A 168 -1.57 14.06 10.46
N PRO A 169 -1.65 15.16 9.69
CA PRO A 169 -0.89 16.37 9.95
C PRO A 169 -1.06 16.94 11.35
N GLU A 170 -2.23 16.75 11.97
CA GLU A 170 -2.52 17.20 13.33
C GLU A 170 -1.68 16.47 14.40
N LEU A 171 -1.10 15.32 14.02
CA LEU A 171 -0.28 14.49 14.90
C LEU A 171 1.23 14.64 14.65
N SER A 172 1.64 15.69 13.94
CA SER A 172 3.08 16.02 13.80
C SER A 172 3.74 16.18 15.20
N PRO A 173 5.03 15.76 15.39
CA PRO A 173 6.08 15.56 14.40
C PRO A 173 6.35 14.10 13.95
N PHE A 174 5.55 13.10 14.26
CA PHE A 174 5.68 11.70 13.82
C PHE A 174 7.00 11.03 14.29
N THR A 175 7.21 10.99 15.60
CA THR A 175 8.36 10.28 16.19
C THR A 175 8.13 8.76 16.16
N ASN A 176 9.08 8.04 15.57
CA ASN A 176 9.06 6.58 15.60
C ASN A 176 9.56 6.09 16.95
N GLY A 177 8.74 5.28 17.63
CA GLY A 177 9.01 4.65 18.91
C GLY A 177 8.86 3.13 18.84
N TYR A 178 9.26 2.51 17.72
CA TYR A 178 9.25 1.05 17.60
C TYR A 178 10.10 0.38 18.68
N ILE A 179 9.55 -0.68 19.27
CA ILE A 179 10.23 -1.56 20.21
C ILE A 179 10.06 -2.98 19.70
N PRO A 180 11.15 -3.76 19.53
CA PRO A 180 11.05 -5.14 19.08
C PRO A 180 10.17 -6.00 19.98
N PRO A 181 9.37 -6.95 19.42
CA PRO A 181 8.58 -7.86 20.21
C PRO A 181 9.49 -8.73 21.09
N ARG A 182 9.10 -8.90 22.36
CA ARG A 182 9.80 -9.75 23.34
C ARG A 182 9.30 -11.21 23.28
N HIS A 183 8.06 -11.40 22.84
CA HIS A 183 7.45 -12.71 22.62
C HIS A 183 7.21 -12.90 21.14
N THR A 184 7.98 -13.77 20.49
CA THR A 184 7.91 -13.98 19.04
C THR A 184 7.47 -15.39 18.70
N PHE A 185 6.79 -15.52 17.56
CA PHE A 185 6.31 -16.78 17.02
C PHE A 185 6.26 -16.71 15.48
N ASP A 186 6.19 -17.85 14.83
CA ASP A 186 6.03 -18.03 13.38
C ASP A 186 5.16 -19.24 13.03
N GLU A 187 4.60 -19.87 14.07
CA GLU A 187 3.66 -20.99 13.99
C GLU A 187 2.39 -20.66 14.81
N PRO A 188 1.26 -21.35 14.59
CA PRO A 188 0.08 -21.21 15.44
C PRO A 188 0.43 -21.33 16.92
N THR A 189 0.13 -20.29 17.69
CA THR A 189 0.59 -20.15 19.08
C THR A 189 -0.58 -19.75 19.97
N LYS A 190 -0.62 -20.33 21.19
CA LYS A 190 -1.61 -19.98 22.21
C LYS A 190 -0.95 -19.35 23.42
N ALA A 191 -1.57 -18.34 23.99
CA ALA A 191 -1.09 -17.64 25.17
C ALA A 191 -2.24 -17.22 26.08
N VAL A 192 -1.90 -16.81 27.31
CA VAL A 192 -2.79 -16.05 28.17
C VAL A 192 -2.19 -14.66 28.32
N ILE A 193 -2.94 -13.62 27.92
CA ILE A 193 -2.48 -12.24 27.91
C ILE A 193 -3.53 -11.38 28.60
N ALA A 194 -3.14 -10.63 29.61
CA ALA A 194 -4.05 -9.83 30.45
C ALA A 194 -5.24 -10.65 30.98
N GLY A 195 -5.03 -11.93 31.28
CA GLY A 195 -6.06 -12.86 31.78
C GLY A 195 -7.01 -13.42 30.69
N LEU A 196 -6.80 -13.10 29.42
CA LEU A 196 -7.57 -13.62 28.29
C LEU A 196 -6.79 -14.71 27.55
N LYS A 197 -7.50 -15.75 27.09
CA LYS A 197 -6.93 -16.69 26.11
C LYS A 197 -6.79 -16.00 24.77
N VAL A 198 -5.63 -16.14 24.16
CA VAL A 198 -5.31 -15.57 22.86
C VAL A 198 -4.66 -16.65 21.98
N GLU A 199 -5.16 -16.79 20.77
CA GLU A 199 -4.59 -17.68 19.77
C GLU A 199 -4.08 -16.83 18.58
N PHE A 200 -2.86 -17.12 18.14
CA PHE A 200 -2.21 -16.46 17.01
C PHE A 200 -2.10 -17.42 15.84
N PHE A 201 -2.41 -16.93 14.65
CA PHE A 201 -2.25 -17.69 13.42
C PHE A 201 -1.45 -16.85 12.42
N PRO A 202 -0.28 -17.33 11.92
CA PRO A 202 0.39 -16.71 10.79
C PRO A 202 -0.56 -16.62 9.60
N ALA A 203 -0.75 -15.44 9.08
CA ALA A 203 -1.69 -15.15 8.01
C ALA A 203 -1.09 -14.10 7.04
N PRO A 204 -0.03 -14.47 6.27
CA PRO A 204 0.63 -13.56 5.34
C PRO A 204 -0.37 -12.86 4.42
N SER A 205 -0.24 -11.54 4.32
CA SER A 205 -1.13 -10.69 3.55
C SER A 205 -0.32 -9.66 2.73
N ASP A 206 -0.38 -8.37 3.08
CA ASP A 206 0.50 -7.35 2.50
C ASP A 206 1.91 -7.39 3.10
N ALA A 207 2.09 -8.15 4.15
CA ALA A 207 3.36 -8.43 4.82
C ALA A 207 3.47 -9.92 5.14
N THR A 208 4.66 -10.49 5.02
CA THR A 208 4.92 -11.91 5.28
C THR A 208 4.79 -12.27 6.76
N ASP A 209 4.85 -11.28 7.63
CA ASP A 209 4.73 -11.40 9.09
C ASP A 209 3.33 -11.07 9.61
N SER A 210 2.33 -10.93 8.73
CA SER A 210 0.95 -10.68 9.16
C SER A 210 0.36 -11.88 9.90
N ILE A 211 -0.49 -11.59 10.89
CA ILE A 211 -1.16 -12.59 11.72
C ILE A 211 -2.65 -12.32 11.87
N THR A 212 -3.40 -13.37 12.15
CA THR A 212 -4.74 -13.31 12.74
C THR A 212 -4.64 -13.56 14.24
N ILE A 213 -5.29 -12.71 15.04
CA ILE A 213 -5.39 -12.80 16.50
C ILE A 213 -6.82 -13.22 16.84
N TRP A 214 -6.96 -14.30 17.60
CA TRP A 214 -8.26 -14.81 18.04
C TRP A 214 -8.40 -14.78 19.57
N PHE A 215 -9.49 -14.19 20.04
CA PHE A 215 -9.89 -14.19 21.44
C PHE A 215 -11.12 -15.11 21.60
N PRO A 216 -10.94 -16.41 21.89
CA PRO A 216 -12.04 -17.39 21.85
C PRO A 216 -13.13 -17.07 22.88
N ASP A 217 -12.77 -16.59 24.06
CA ASP A 217 -13.73 -16.27 25.12
C ASP A 217 -14.58 -15.02 24.78
N LEU A 218 -14.12 -14.16 23.88
CA LEU A 218 -14.80 -12.95 23.40
C LEU A 218 -15.44 -13.12 22.00
N LYS A 219 -15.23 -14.26 21.36
CA LYS A 219 -15.62 -14.48 19.94
C LYS A 219 -15.15 -13.35 19.02
N LEU A 220 -13.98 -12.81 19.30
CA LEU A 220 -13.38 -11.67 18.59
C LEU A 220 -12.16 -12.11 17.79
N ALA A 221 -12.17 -11.84 16.49
CA ALA A 221 -11.00 -11.96 15.64
C ALA A 221 -10.46 -10.58 15.23
N ILE A 222 -9.13 -10.45 15.21
CA ILE A 222 -8.43 -9.26 14.68
C ILE A 222 -7.48 -9.72 13.59
N ASN A 223 -7.50 -9.07 12.43
CA ASN A 223 -6.78 -9.56 11.27
C ASN A 223 -6.26 -8.44 10.36
N ASN A 224 -5.33 -8.78 9.46
CA ASN A 224 -4.85 -7.92 8.39
C ASN A 224 -5.14 -8.51 6.98
N LEU A 225 -6.17 -9.32 6.85
CA LEU A 225 -6.57 -9.95 5.58
C LEU A 225 -7.77 -9.25 4.96
N LEU A 226 -8.80 -8.96 5.76
CA LEU A 226 -10.02 -8.32 5.30
C LEU A 226 -9.90 -6.80 5.46
N TRP A 227 -9.87 -6.10 4.33
CA TRP A 227 -9.74 -4.64 4.26
C TRP A 227 -11.07 -3.96 3.86
N PRO A 228 -11.21 -2.64 4.06
CA PRO A 228 -12.41 -1.90 3.65
C PRO A 228 -12.46 -1.63 2.13
N VAL A 229 -11.68 -2.36 1.34
CA VAL A 229 -11.51 -2.27 -0.11
C VAL A 229 -11.07 -3.62 -0.65
N LEU A 230 -11.17 -3.85 -1.97
CA LEU A 230 -10.55 -5.03 -2.58
C LEU A 230 -9.07 -5.08 -2.23
N PHE A 231 -8.60 -6.23 -1.74
CA PHE A 231 -7.23 -6.40 -1.29
C PHE A 231 -6.22 -6.06 -2.40
N ASN A 232 -5.19 -5.35 -2.03
CA ASN A 232 -4.17 -4.89 -2.96
C ASN A 232 -3.11 -5.97 -3.22
N VAL A 233 -3.40 -6.89 -4.14
CA VAL A 233 -2.43 -7.91 -4.59
C VAL A 233 -1.19 -7.26 -5.21
N PHE A 234 -1.38 -6.15 -5.95
CA PHE A 234 -0.30 -5.32 -6.48
C PHE A 234 -0.16 -4.02 -5.70
N ALA A 235 1.03 -3.73 -5.17
CA ALA A 235 1.36 -2.46 -4.54
C ALA A 235 2.11 -1.54 -5.51
N ILE A 236 1.47 -0.45 -5.98
CA ILE A 236 2.05 0.49 -6.95
C ILE A 236 3.33 1.18 -6.43
N ARG A 237 3.50 1.26 -5.11
CA ARG A 237 4.73 1.75 -4.49
C ARG A 237 5.94 0.82 -4.71
N GLY A 238 5.71 -0.44 -5.04
CA GLY A 238 6.70 -1.50 -5.16
C GLY A 238 6.90 -2.22 -3.84
N GLU A 239 6.53 -3.49 -3.83
CA GLU A 239 6.71 -4.44 -2.72
C GLU A 239 6.93 -5.85 -3.27
N GLU A 240 7.12 -6.81 -2.36
CA GLU A 240 7.17 -8.21 -2.73
C GLU A 240 5.85 -8.69 -3.32
N TYR A 241 5.93 -9.76 -4.07
CA TYR A 241 4.77 -10.47 -4.57
C TYR A 241 3.90 -10.97 -3.43
N ARG A 242 2.63 -10.66 -3.49
CA ARG A 242 1.61 -11.13 -2.56
C ARG A 242 0.86 -12.27 -3.24
N ASP A 243 1.09 -13.49 -2.76
CA ASP A 243 0.44 -14.67 -3.36
C ASP A 243 -1.03 -14.76 -2.92
N PRO A 244 -2.00 -14.61 -3.83
CA PRO A 244 -3.42 -14.70 -3.47
C PRO A 244 -3.80 -16.04 -2.84
N ARG A 245 -3.10 -17.13 -3.17
CA ARG A 245 -3.41 -18.46 -2.61
C ARG A 245 -3.13 -18.52 -1.11
N VAL A 246 -2.04 -17.88 -0.67
CA VAL A 246 -1.71 -17.80 0.77
C VAL A 246 -2.75 -16.96 1.50
N MET A 247 -3.18 -15.86 0.89
CA MET A 247 -4.23 -15.00 1.45
C MET A 247 -5.59 -15.72 1.52
N ILE A 248 -5.93 -16.50 0.50
CA ILE A 248 -7.15 -17.33 0.47
C ILE A 248 -7.14 -18.32 1.64
N GLN A 249 -6.03 -19.01 1.89
CA GLN A 249 -5.89 -19.92 3.04
C GLN A 249 -6.09 -19.19 4.39
N GLY A 250 -5.52 -18.01 4.53
CA GLY A 250 -5.72 -17.19 5.73
C GLY A 250 -7.19 -16.76 5.92
N LEU A 251 -7.89 -16.41 4.83
CA LEU A 251 -9.32 -16.08 4.86
C LEU A 251 -10.20 -17.29 5.17
N GLU A 252 -9.86 -18.48 4.67
CA GLU A 252 -10.54 -19.74 5.01
C GLU A 252 -10.41 -20.02 6.51
N GLN A 253 -9.20 -19.92 7.05
CA GLN A 253 -8.97 -20.06 8.49
C GLN A 253 -9.75 -19.01 9.30
N LEU A 254 -9.78 -17.74 8.85
CA LEU A 254 -10.54 -16.69 9.52
C LEU A 254 -12.05 -17.02 9.55
N ALA A 255 -12.59 -17.59 8.48
CA ALA A 255 -13.99 -18.01 8.39
C ALA A 255 -14.32 -19.18 9.34
N GLU A 256 -13.36 -20.07 9.61
CA GLU A 256 -13.52 -21.22 10.52
C GLU A 256 -13.55 -20.82 12.00
N LEU A 257 -13.07 -19.62 12.37
CA LEU A 257 -13.10 -19.12 13.75
C LEU A 257 -14.52 -18.81 14.25
N GLU A 258 -15.49 -18.68 13.34
CA GLU A 258 -16.87 -18.34 13.66
C GLU A 258 -17.00 -17.10 14.57
N ALA A 259 -16.24 -16.07 14.24
CA ALA A 259 -16.19 -14.82 15.00
C ALA A 259 -17.55 -14.11 15.02
N GLU A 260 -17.98 -13.66 16.19
CA GLU A 260 -19.14 -12.78 16.35
C GLU A 260 -18.77 -11.31 16.18
N ASN A 261 -17.47 -11.00 16.33
CA ASN A 261 -16.90 -9.67 16.13
C ASN A 261 -15.60 -9.79 15.32
N LEU A 262 -15.42 -8.89 14.36
CA LEU A 262 -14.23 -8.86 13.50
C LEU A 262 -13.68 -7.45 13.40
N ILE A 263 -12.41 -7.28 13.72
CA ILE A 263 -11.66 -6.04 13.56
C ILE A 263 -10.59 -6.26 12.48
N GLY A 264 -10.53 -5.36 11.50
CA GLY A 264 -9.44 -5.29 10.55
C GLY A 264 -8.33 -4.35 11.01
N ALA A 265 -7.12 -4.49 10.47
CA ALA A 265 -6.09 -3.48 10.61
C ALA A 265 -6.49 -2.14 9.96
N HIS A 266 -7.52 -2.16 9.11
CA HIS A 266 -8.08 -1.01 8.42
C HIS A 266 -9.60 -1.05 8.38
N GLY A 267 -10.23 0.13 8.42
CA GLY A 267 -11.66 0.32 8.24
C GLY A 267 -12.53 -0.07 9.42
N PRO A 268 -13.86 0.09 9.29
CA PRO A 268 -14.80 -0.21 10.36
C PRO A 268 -14.83 -1.69 10.75
N PRO A 269 -15.07 -2.01 12.03
CA PRO A 269 -15.29 -3.39 12.47
C PRO A 269 -16.66 -3.93 12.04
N PHE A 270 -16.79 -5.24 12.08
CA PHE A 270 -18.05 -5.95 11.84
C PHE A 270 -18.49 -6.66 13.12
N SER A 271 -19.82 -6.74 13.33
CA SER A 271 -20.45 -7.46 14.45
C SER A 271 -21.70 -8.13 13.92
N ASP A 272 -21.72 -9.36 13.82
CA ASP A 272 -22.74 -10.34 13.45
C ASP A 272 -22.04 -11.52 12.75
N GLN A 273 -22.08 -12.68 13.35
CA GLN A 273 -21.36 -13.88 12.89
C GLN A 273 -21.71 -14.26 11.44
N LYS A 274 -22.99 -14.16 11.08
CA LYS A 274 -23.45 -14.55 9.74
C LYS A 274 -22.95 -13.56 8.69
N GLU A 275 -23.08 -12.26 8.96
CA GLU A 275 -22.59 -11.19 8.07
C GLU A 275 -21.06 -11.30 7.90
N ILE A 276 -20.32 -11.47 9.00
CA ILE A 276 -18.86 -11.64 8.99
C ILE A 276 -18.46 -12.80 8.08
N LYS A 277 -19.11 -13.96 8.24
CA LYS A 277 -18.83 -15.15 7.42
C LYS A 277 -19.13 -14.92 5.94
N GLU A 278 -20.24 -14.27 5.62
CA GLU A 278 -20.63 -13.93 4.24
C GLU A 278 -19.61 -12.96 3.61
N ILE A 279 -19.16 -11.96 4.33
CA ILE A 279 -18.15 -11.00 3.87
C ILE A 279 -16.80 -11.67 3.63
N ILE A 280 -16.33 -12.50 4.56
CA ILE A 280 -15.05 -13.23 4.41
C ILE A 280 -15.11 -14.15 3.19
N ILE A 281 -16.19 -14.89 3.01
CA ILE A 281 -16.38 -15.79 1.86
C ILE A 281 -16.40 -14.99 0.55
N ASN A 282 -17.15 -13.88 0.49
CA ASN A 282 -17.19 -13.02 -0.70
C ASN A 282 -15.81 -12.46 -1.04
N TYR A 283 -15.06 -12.06 -0.06
CA TYR A 283 -13.70 -11.52 -0.21
C TYR A 283 -12.73 -12.59 -0.73
N ARG A 284 -12.74 -13.78 -0.11
CA ARG A 284 -11.97 -14.95 -0.55
C ARG A 284 -12.31 -15.35 -1.99
N ASP A 285 -13.61 -15.46 -2.31
CA ASP A 285 -14.08 -15.87 -3.63
C ASP A 285 -13.71 -14.86 -4.71
N THR A 286 -13.63 -13.56 -4.35
CA THR A 286 -13.14 -12.50 -5.25
C THR A 286 -11.67 -12.72 -5.62
N LEU A 287 -10.82 -13.00 -4.63
CA LEU A 287 -9.40 -13.31 -4.87
C LEU A 287 -9.23 -14.60 -5.67
N GLN A 288 -9.99 -15.63 -5.33
CA GLN A 288 -10.01 -16.90 -6.08
C GLN A 288 -10.43 -16.69 -7.54
N PHE A 289 -11.45 -15.88 -7.78
CA PHE A 289 -11.90 -15.56 -9.14
C PHE A 289 -10.79 -14.88 -9.95
N LEU A 290 -10.10 -13.90 -9.38
CA LEU A 290 -9.00 -13.21 -10.07
C LEU A 290 -7.86 -14.17 -10.43
N TRP A 291 -7.51 -15.05 -9.50
CA TRP A 291 -6.53 -16.11 -9.74
C TRP A 291 -6.98 -17.04 -10.86
N ASP A 292 -8.15 -17.65 -10.72
CA ASP A 292 -8.66 -18.67 -11.64
C ASP A 292 -8.83 -18.12 -13.06
N GLN A 293 -9.34 -16.89 -13.20
CA GLN A 293 -9.52 -16.30 -14.52
C GLN A 293 -8.19 -15.91 -15.17
N THR A 294 -7.21 -15.45 -14.39
CA THR A 294 -5.87 -15.18 -14.90
C THR A 294 -5.23 -16.46 -15.44
N VAL A 295 -5.26 -17.54 -14.66
CA VAL A 295 -4.73 -18.84 -15.07
C VAL A 295 -5.50 -19.41 -16.30
N ARG A 296 -6.82 -19.30 -16.28
CA ARG A 296 -7.65 -19.78 -17.40
C ARG A 296 -7.33 -19.07 -18.71
N CYS A 297 -7.13 -17.75 -18.67
CA CYS A 297 -6.81 -16.96 -19.85
C CYS A 297 -5.38 -17.23 -20.34
N ALA A 298 -4.41 -17.32 -19.42
CA ALA A 298 -3.03 -17.67 -19.74
C ALA A 298 -2.95 -19.06 -20.40
N ASN A 299 -3.67 -20.06 -19.87
CA ASN A 299 -3.74 -21.42 -20.45
C ASN A 299 -4.35 -21.45 -21.87
N LYS A 300 -5.05 -20.40 -22.28
CA LYS A 300 -5.56 -20.25 -23.65
C LYS A 300 -4.55 -19.59 -24.60
N GLY A 301 -3.38 -19.19 -24.10
CA GLY A 301 -2.37 -18.50 -24.86
C GLY A 301 -2.65 -17.01 -25.10
N LEU A 302 -3.45 -16.36 -24.24
CA LEU A 302 -3.62 -14.91 -24.29
C LEU A 302 -2.39 -14.23 -23.73
N THR A 303 -1.93 -13.18 -24.40
CA THR A 303 -0.92 -12.26 -23.85
C THR A 303 -1.45 -11.54 -22.60
N LEU A 304 -0.55 -11.05 -21.76
CA LEU A 304 -0.95 -10.35 -20.54
C LEU A 304 -1.90 -9.16 -20.82
N ASN A 305 -1.67 -8.42 -21.89
CA ASN A 305 -2.53 -7.28 -22.25
C ASN A 305 -3.93 -7.74 -22.69
N GLU A 306 -4.06 -8.87 -23.38
CA GLU A 306 -5.34 -9.48 -23.74
C GLU A 306 -6.08 -10.03 -22.50
N ILE A 307 -5.35 -10.63 -21.57
CA ILE A 307 -5.93 -11.13 -20.30
C ILE A 307 -6.57 -9.98 -19.52
N ILE A 308 -5.87 -8.87 -19.38
CA ILE A 308 -6.34 -7.69 -18.65
C ILE A 308 -7.64 -7.14 -19.23
N SER A 309 -7.74 -7.06 -20.56
CA SER A 309 -8.94 -6.57 -21.23
C SER A 309 -10.11 -7.56 -21.22
N THR A 310 -9.86 -8.82 -20.81
CA THR A 310 -10.84 -9.90 -20.79
C THR A 310 -11.49 -10.11 -19.42
N ILE A 311 -10.74 -9.88 -18.33
CA ILE A 311 -11.22 -10.17 -16.97
C ILE A 311 -12.00 -8.99 -16.39
N GLU A 312 -13.24 -9.27 -16.01
CA GLU A 312 -14.15 -8.36 -15.33
C GLU A 312 -14.76 -9.04 -14.11
N LEU A 313 -14.88 -8.32 -12.99
CA LEU A 313 -15.52 -8.87 -11.80
C LEU A 313 -17.02 -9.04 -12.03
N PRO A 314 -17.59 -10.22 -11.74
CA PRO A 314 -19.04 -10.41 -11.68
C PRO A 314 -19.72 -9.44 -10.72
N ALA A 315 -20.97 -9.08 -11.00
CA ALA A 315 -21.78 -8.18 -10.17
C ALA A 315 -21.76 -8.59 -8.69
N ARG A 316 -21.87 -9.90 -8.39
CA ARG A 316 -21.80 -10.44 -7.03
C ARG A 316 -20.61 -9.92 -6.23
N PHE A 317 -19.44 -9.77 -6.86
CA PHE A 317 -18.22 -9.31 -6.18
C PHE A 317 -18.11 -7.78 -6.09
N LYS A 318 -19.01 -7.04 -6.74
CA LYS A 318 -19.06 -5.57 -6.71
C LYS A 318 -20.05 -5.02 -5.67
N ASP A 319 -20.93 -5.88 -5.13
CA ASP A 319 -22.07 -5.46 -4.29
C ASP A 319 -21.65 -4.95 -2.91
N HIS A 320 -20.55 -5.47 -2.33
CA HIS A 320 -20.05 -5.04 -1.04
C HIS A 320 -18.80 -4.17 -1.17
N TYR A 321 -18.70 -3.11 -0.35
CA TYR A 321 -17.60 -2.15 -0.45
C TYR A 321 -16.22 -2.76 -0.21
N THR A 322 -16.10 -3.84 0.58
CA THR A 322 -14.83 -4.53 0.85
C THR A 322 -14.22 -5.18 -0.40
N THR A 323 -15.00 -5.38 -1.45
CA THR A 323 -14.54 -5.96 -2.73
C THR A 323 -14.58 -4.95 -3.88
N GLN A 324 -14.88 -3.67 -3.59
CA GLN A 324 -14.80 -2.58 -4.57
C GLN A 324 -13.36 -2.12 -4.80
N GLN A 325 -13.09 -1.65 -6.01
CA GLN A 325 -11.78 -1.22 -6.47
C GLN A 325 -11.45 0.22 -6.02
N LEU A 326 -11.37 0.42 -4.71
CA LEU A 326 -11.17 1.73 -4.09
C LEU A 326 -9.71 2.01 -3.73
N TYR A 327 -8.84 1.01 -3.88
CA TYR A 327 -7.40 1.09 -3.60
C TYR A 327 -6.57 0.49 -4.73
N GLY A 328 -6.54 -0.83 -4.88
CA GLY A 328 -6.02 -1.50 -6.06
C GLY A 328 -7.13 -1.77 -7.08
N VAL A 329 -6.76 -2.11 -8.30
CA VAL A 329 -7.69 -2.39 -9.40
C VAL A 329 -7.45 -3.76 -10.01
N VAL A 330 -8.49 -4.37 -10.55
CA VAL A 330 -8.45 -5.71 -11.18
C VAL A 330 -7.36 -5.80 -12.23
N GLU A 331 -7.25 -4.79 -13.10
CA GLU A 331 -6.23 -4.72 -14.15
C GLU A 331 -4.81 -4.91 -13.58
N HIS A 332 -4.48 -4.25 -12.49
CA HIS A 332 -3.16 -4.35 -11.86
C HIS A 332 -2.99 -5.67 -11.08
N HIS A 333 -4.06 -6.17 -10.49
CA HIS A 333 -4.03 -7.46 -9.77
C HIS A 333 -3.78 -8.62 -10.73
N VAL A 334 -4.43 -8.62 -11.90
CA VAL A 334 -4.21 -9.60 -12.97
C VAL A 334 -2.76 -9.57 -13.45
N ARG A 335 -2.19 -8.36 -13.68
CA ARG A 335 -0.77 -8.21 -14.03
C ARG A 335 0.15 -8.83 -12.98
N GLN A 336 -0.14 -8.58 -11.71
CA GLN A 336 0.69 -9.09 -10.62
C GLN A 336 0.57 -10.62 -10.47
N ILE A 337 -0.63 -11.16 -10.57
CA ILE A 337 -0.86 -12.62 -10.54
C ILE A 337 -0.11 -13.29 -11.69
N TYR A 338 -0.24 -12.76 -12.90
CA TYR A 338 0.45 -13.29 -14.08
C TYR A 338 1.97 -13.29 -13.89
N THR A 339 2.54 -12.12 -13.53
CA THR A 339 3.99 -12.00 -13.35
C THR A 339 4.53 -12.82 -12.17
N GLY A 340 3.74 -12.99 -11.12
CA GLY A 340 4.08 -13.88 -9.99
C GLY A 340 4.10 -15.36 -10.37
N LEU A 341 3.26 -15.77 -11.33
CA LEU A 341 3.18 -17.15 -11.83
C LEU A 341 4.22 -17.47 -12.90
N PHE A 342 4.34 -16.58 -13.90
CA PHE A 342 5.06 -16.87 -15.14
C PHE A 342 6.31 -16.02 -15.33
N GLY A 343 6.56 -15.07 -14.45
CA GLY A 343 7.68 -14.14 -14.56
C GLY A 343 7.35 -12.91 -15.43
N TRP A 344 8.37 -12.25 -15.93
CA TRP A 344 8.23 -10.95 -16.59
C TRP A 344 7.73 -11.02 -18.05
N PHE A 345 7.96 -12.14 -18.73
CA PHE A 345 7.60 -12.28 -20.15
C PHE A 345 6.09 -12.52 -20.30
N ASP A 346 5.45 -11.65 -21.04
CA ASP A 346 4.00 -11.55 -21.19
C ASP A 346 3.46 -12.19 -22.46
N GLU A 347 4.28 -13.01 -23.17
CA GLU A 347 4.00 -13.67 -24.46
C GLU A 347 3.75 -12.72 -25.65
N ASP A 348 3.97 -11.41 -25.48
CA ASP A 348 4.06 -10.47 -26.61
C ASP A 348 5.48 -10.45 -27.14
N GLU A 349 5.67 -10.86 -28.39
CA GLU A 349 6.99 -10.96 -29.04
C GLU A 349 7.73 -9.61 -29.06
N ALA A 350 7.00 -8.48 -29.08
CA ALA A 350 7.58 -7.15 -29.04
C ALA A 350 8.34 -6.87 -27.74
N ASN A 351 8.00 -7.58 -26.65
CA ASN A 351 8.62 -7.44 -25.34
C ASN A 351 9.78 -8.41 -25.11
N LEU A 352 10.05 -9.36 -26.02
CA LEU A 352 11.16 -10.31 -25.87
C LEU A 352 12.52 -9.62 -25.95
N PHE A 353 12.70 -8.72 -26.93
CA PHE A 353 13.88 -7.85 -27.12
C PHE A 353 13.43 -6.44 -27.49
N PRO A 354 12.86 -5.68 -26.53
CA PRO A 354 12.29 -4.38 -26.83
C PRO A 354 13.36 -3.37 -27.25
N VAL A 355 13.04 -2.52 -28.21
CA VAL A 355 13.91 -1.37 -28.57
C VAL A 355 14.07 -0.49 -27.31
N PRO A 356 15.29 -0.01 -26.99
CA PRO A 356 15.53 0.87 -25.84
C PRO A 356 14.59 2.08 -25.83
N SER A 357 14.11 2.46 -24.64
CA SER A 357 13.00 3.41 -24.47
C SER A 357 13.13 4.71 -25.29
N PRO A 358 14.23 5.49 -25.26
CA PRO A 358 14.32 6.71 -26.05
C PRO A 358 14.33 6.44 -27.58
N GLU A 359 15.01 5.40 -28.03
CA GLU A 359 15.01 5.02 -29.41
C GLU A 359 13.65 4.55 -29.92
N ARG A 360 12.95 3.73 -29.08
CA ARG A 360 11.58 3.28 -29.36
C ARG A 360 10.64 4.47 -29.52
N SER A 361 10.72 5.42 -28.61
CA SER A 361 9.91 6.63 -28.66
C SER A 361 10.13 7.42 -29.92
N ARG A 362 11.39 7.66 -30.31
CA ARG A 362 11.73 8.38 -31.58
C ARG A 362 11.18 7.66 -32.80
N LYS A 363 11.35 6.33 -32.90
CA LYS A 363 10.81 5.53 -34.02
C LYS A 363 9.28 5.58 -34.09
N LEU A 364 8.60 5.54 -32.96
CA LEU A 364 7.14 5.64 -32.90
C LEU A 364 6.68 7.05 -33.31
N ILE A 365 7.34 8.10 -32.86
CA ILE A 365 7.07 9.49 -33.26
C ILE A 365 7.23 9.67 -34.79
N GLU A 366 8.32 9.17 -35.33
CA GLU A 366 8.57 9.23 -36.78
C GLU A 366 7.53 8.45 -37.58
N GLY A 367 7.26 7.20 -37.18
CA GLY A 367 6.28 6.33 -37.82
C GLY A 367 4.85 6.86 -37.74
N PHE A 368 4.50 7.62 -36.70
CA PHE A 368 3.19 8.24 -36.52
C PHE A 368 3.00 9.51 -37.39
N GLY A 369 4.06 10.04 -37.97
CA GLY A 369 4.04 11.23 -38.82
C GLY A 369 4.67 12.48 -38.19
N GLY A 370 5.47 12.30 -37.15
CA GLY A 370 6.23 13.35 -36.48
C GLY A 370 5.54 14.00 -35.27
N ILE A 371 6.28 14.84 -34.57
CA ILE A 371 5.89 15.44 -33.29
C ILE A 371 4.57 16.20 -33.39
N GLU A 372 4.39 17.04 -34.42
CA GLU A 372 3.18 17.87 -34.55
C GLU A 372 1.93 17.03 -34.75
N LYS A 373 2.02 15.91 -35.49
CA LYS A 373 0.87 15.00 -35.66
C LYS A 373 0.49 14.34 -34.35
N ILE A 374 1.48 13.92 -33.53
CA ILE A 374 1.22 13.32 -32.21
C ILE A 374 0.59 14.37 -31.28
N ARG A 375 1.11 15.60 -31.23
CA ARG A 375 0.54 16.69 -30.38
C ARG A 375 -0.91 16.94 -30.71
N LEU A 376 -1.27 17.04 -31.99
CA LEU A 376 -2.65 17.19 -32.41
C LEU A 376 -3.52 16.01 -31.95
N THR A 377 -3.05 14.78 -32.11
CA THR A 377 -3.80 13.59 -31.70
C THR A 377 -3.93 13.49 -30.17
N ILE A 378 -2.93 13.94 -29.40
CA ILE A 378 -3.04 14.04 -27.93
C ILE A 378 -4.09 15.05 -27.55
N ASP A 379 -4.08 16.24 -28.17
CA ASP A 379 -5.05 17.29 -27.86
C ASP A 379 -6.49 16.85 -28.24
N GLU A 380 -6.68 16.11 -29.34
CA GLU A 380 -7.93 15.44 -29.70
C GLU A 380 -8.36 14.41 -28.62
N ALA A 381 -7.46 13.50 -28.24
CA ALA A 381 -7.74 12.49 -27.21
C ALA A 381 -8.06 13.08 -25.84
N LEU A 382 -7.41 14.19 -25.45
CA LEU A 382 -7.73 14.92 -24.23
C LEU A 382 -9.14 15.53 -24.26
N ASN A 383 -9.54 16.10 -25.41
CA ASN A 383 -10.86 16.67 -25.61
C ASN A 383 -11.97 15.60 -25.62
N GLU A 384 -11.66 14.39 -26.07
CA GLU A 384 -12.57 13.23 -26.09
C GLU A 384 -12.53 12.43 -24.78
N GLU A 385 -11.72 12.86 -23.80
CA GLU A 385 -11.49 12.17 -22.52
C GLU A 385 -10.89 10.75 -22.70
N ASP A 386 -10.26 10.45 -23.84
CA ASP A 386 -9.48 9.24 -24.03
C ASP A 386 -8.10 9.36 -23.37
N TYR A 387 -8.10 9.43 -22.05
CA TYR A 387 -6.88 9.64 -21.26
C TYR A 387 -5.87 8.51 -21.37
N ARG A 388 -6.31 7.26 -21.63
CA ARG A 388 -5.40 6.13 -21.82
C ARG A 388 -4.54 6.34 -23.07
N TRP A 389 -5.17 6.74 -24.17
CA TRP A 389 -4.47 7.03 -25.41
C TRP A 389 -3.60 8.29 -25.31
N ALA A 390 -4.13 9.33 -24.70
CA ALA A 390 -3.37 10.56 -24.43
C ALA A 390 -2.10 10.30 -23.60
N ILE A 391 -2.16 9.44 -22.56
CA ILE A 391 -0.99 9.04 -21.75
C ILE A 391 0.02 8.29 -22.61
N GLU A 392 -0.42 7.34 -23.43
CA GLU A 392 0.49 6.56 -24.29
C GLU A 392 1.27 7.46 -25.23
N LEU A 393 0.57 8.28 -26.02
CA LEU A 393 1.20 9.20 -26.98
C LEU A 393 2.10 10.25 -26.31
N SER A 394 1.62 10.88 -25.23
CA SER A 394 2.41 11.87 -24.49
C SER A 394 3.66 11.25 -23.87
N SER A 395 3.58 9.98 -23.45
CA SER A 395 4.75 9.26 -22.93
C SER A 395 5.84 9.09 -23.99
N TRP A 396 5.49 8.94 -25.27
CA TRP A 396 6.51 8.87 -26.33
C TRP A 396 7.28 10.19 -26.44
N LEU A 397 6.59 11.33 -26.38
CA LEU A 397 7.22 12.65 -26.44
C LEU A 397 8.14 12.89 -25.25
N VAL A 398 7.65 12.63 -24.03
CA VAL A 398 8.41 12.84 -22.79
C VAL A 398 9.60 11.89 -22.66
N ARG A 399 9.53 10.67 -23.22
CA ARG A 399 10.58 9.63 -23.12
C ARG A 399 11.49 9.54 -24.33
N SER A 400 11.43 10.49 -25.25
CA SER A 400 12.22 10.48 -26.50
C SER A 400 13.71 10.76 -26.30
N ASP A 401 14.09 11.29 -25.11
CA ASP A 401 15.50 11.54 -24.76
C ASP A 401 15.73 11.39 -23.24
N PHE A 402 17.01 11.44 -22.84
CA PHE A 402 17.42 11.40 -21.44
C PHE A 402 17.55 12.81 -20.86
N ASN A 403 17.14 12.99 -19.62
CA ASN A 403 17.47 14.18 -18.83
C ASN A 403 18.90 14.10 -18.27
N ASP A 404 19.34 15.16 -17.58
CA ASP A 404 20.67 15.26 -16.96
C ASP A 404 20.99 14.15 -15.94
N GLN A 405 19.99 13.41 -15.47
CA GLN A 405 20.15 12.28 -14.57
C GLN A 405 20.19 10.93 -15.29
N GLY A 406 20.20 10.91 -16.61
CA GLY A 406 20.17 9.70 -17.41
C GLY A 406 18.82 8.97 -17.39
N ILE A 407 17.73 9.66 -17.05
CA ILE A 407 16.39 9.12 -17.06
C ILE A 407 15.69 9.58 -18.33
N ALA A 408 14.98 8.66 -19.02
CA ALA A 408 14.16 8.99 -20.18
C ALA A 408 12.94 9.82 -19.74
N ASP A 409 13.13 11.10 -19.53
CA ASP A 409 12.16 12.08 -19.03
C ASP A 409 12.63 13.50 -19.41
N ALA A 410 12.77 13.76 -20.72
CA ALA A 410 13.36 14.98 -21.28
C ALA A 410 12.45 15.72 -22.26
N GLY A 411 11.15 15.41 -22.28
CA GLY A 411 10.17 16.13 -23.10
C GLY A 411 10.12 17.63 -22.80
N ASP A 412 9.79 18.43 -23.83
CA ASP A 412 9.61 19.86 -23.61
C ASP A 412 8.46 20.17 -22.62
N THR A 413 8.40 21.40 -22.14
CA THR A 413 7.43 21.83 -21.10
C THR A 413 5.98 21.58 -21.55
N GLU A 414 5.66 21.81 -22.83
CA GLU A 414 4.28 21.65 -23.31
C GLU A 414 3.89 20.18 -23.48
N ASP A 415 4.83 19.31 -23.85
CA ASP A 415 4.58 17.86 -23.93
C ASP A 415 4.46 17.26 -22.52
N ARG A 416 5.25 17.73 -21.56
CA ARG A 416 5.11 17.37 -20.14
C ARG A 416 3.75 17.79 -19.58
N LYS A 417 3.26 19.00 -19.93
CA LYS A 417 1.91 19.45 -19.52
C LYS A 417 0.79 18.60 -20.14
N ARG A 418 0.93 18.14 -21.40
CA ARG A 418 -0.03 17.22 -22.01
C ARG A 418 -0.11 15.90 -21.23
N LEU A 419 1.02 15.30 -20.90
CA LEU A 419 1.07 14.09 -20.08
C LEU A 419 0.47 14.34 -18.69
N ALA A 420 0.79 15.47 -18.07
CA ALA A 420 0.23 15.85 -16.77
C ALA A 420 -1.31 16.02 -16.82
N ALA A 421 -1.83 16.62 -17.90
CA ALA A 421 -3.28 16.78 -18.10
C ALA A 421 -3.98 15.41 -18.25
N ALA A 422 -3.40 14.50 -19.05
CA ALA A 422 -3.92 13.15 -19.22
C ALA A 422 -3.94 12.35 -17.88
N LEU A 423 -2.85 12.46 -17.10
CA LEU A 423 -2.77 11.83 -15.77
C LEU A 423 -3.82 12.41 -14.80
N ARG A 424 -4.08 13.71 -14.83
CA ARG A 424 -5.14 14.34 -14.04
C ARG A 424 -6.53 13.84 -14.46
N GLY A 425 -6.76 13.67 -15.76
CA GLY A 425 -8.00 13.07 -16.27
C GLY A 425 -8.25 11.68 -15.70
N VAL A 426 -7.23 10.81 -15.68
CA VAL A 426 -7.31 9.50 -15.01
C VAL A 426 -7.55 9.66 -13.52
N ALA A 427 -6.82 10.56 -12.85
CA ALA A 427 -6.92 10.75 -11.40
C ALA A 427 -8.32 11.17 -10.96
N TYR A 428 -8.96 12.05 -11.70
CA TYR A 428 -10.30 12.55 -11.33
C TYR A 428 -11.39 11.52 -11.62
N SER A 429 -11.16 10.59 -12.55
CA SER A 429 -12.15 9.62 -13.04
C SER A 429 -11.96 8.20 -12.50
N THR A 430 -10.92 7.94 -11.70
CA THR A 430 -10.71 6.62 -11.06
C THR A 430 -11.26 6.56 -9.65
N SER A 431 -11.89 5.42 -9.30
CA SER A 431 -12.31 5.14 -7.92
C SER A 431 -11.16 4.75 -6.99
N ALA A 432 -10.00 4.34 -7.55
CA ALA A 432 -8.87 3.83 -6.80
C ALA A 432 -7.98 4.95 -6.27
N ALA A 433 -7.98 5.15 -4.95
CA ALA A 433 -7.25 6.23 -4.29
C ALA A 433 -5.74 6.22 -4.56
N ASN A 434 -5.09 5.05 -4.55
CA ASN A 434 -3.66 4.95 -4.79
C ASN A 434 -3.27 5.30 -6.25
N ILE A 435 -4.11 5.00 -7.22
CA ILE A 435 -3.89 5.36 -8.62
C ILE A 435 -4.10 6.86 -8.80
N ARG A 436 -5.21 7.40 -8.26
CA ARG A 436 -5.45 8.84 -8.24
C ARG A 436 -4.25 9.61 -7.69
N ASN A 437 -3.79 9.22 -6.51
CA ASN A 437 -2.70 9.89 -5.83
C ASN A 437 -1.38 9.78 -6.61
N TRP A 438 -1.12 8.61 -7.19
CA TRP A 438 0.06 8.40 -8.04
C TRP A 438 0.04 9.30 -9.29
N CYS A 439 -1.09 9.35 -9.98
CA CYS A 439 -1.26 10.15 -11.19
C CYS A 439 -1.09 11.66 -10.90
N ILE A 440 -1.71 12.17 -9.83
CA ILE A 440 -1.56 13.59 -9.46
C ILE A 440 -0.12 13.89 -9.04
N THR A 441 0.48 13.06 -8.19
CA THR A 441 1.89 13.25 -7.77
C THR A 441 2.81 13.30 -8.99
N ARG A 442 2.61 12.41 -9.98
CA ARG A 442 3.40 12.43 -11.22
C ARG A 442 3.10 13.65 -12.08
N ALA A 443 1.86 14.10 -12.16
CA ALA A 443 1.50 15.33 -12.89
C ALA A 443 2.20 16.56 -12.30
N LEU A 444 2.25 16.66 -10.95
CA LEU A 444 2.97 17.72 -10.24
C LEU A 444 4.50 17.67 -10.47
N GLU A 445 5.10 16.48 -10.65
CA GLU A 445 6.51 16.37 -11.05
C GLU A 445 6.72 16.84 -12.51
N LEU A 446 5.77 16.53 -13.41
CA LEU A 446 5.86 16.87 -14.83
C LEU A 446 5.75 18.38 -15.06
N ASP A 447 4.91 19.07 -14.34
CA ASP A 447 4.78 20.54 -14.43
C ASP A 447 5.69 21.30 -13.44
N GLU A 448 6.66 20.60 -12.83
CA GLU A 448 7.71 21.13 -11.96
C GLU A 448 7.21 21.76 -10.64
N SER A 449 5.93 21.57 -10.29
CA SER A 449 5.35 22.02 -9.03
C SER A 449 5.83 21.19 -7.83
N LEU A 450 6.36 19.99 -8.06
CA LEU A 450 6.86 19.07 -7.04
C LEU A 450 8.21 18.48 -7.45
N ASN A 451 9.17 18.48 -6.51
CA ASN A 451 10.48 17.86 -6.71
C ASN A 451 10.70 16.74 -5.69
N LEU A 452 10.70 15.49 -6.16
CA LEU A 452 10.95 14.29 -5.36
C LEU A 452 12.36 13.71 -5.50
N ASN A 453 13.32 14.45 -6.09
CA ASN A 453 14.69 13.98 -6.32
C ASN A 453 15.38 13.53 -5.02
N ARG A 454 15.05 14.17 -3.88
CA ARG A 454 15.56 13.77 -2.56
C ARG A 454 15.28 12.30 -2.20
N PHE A 455 14.26 11.69 -2.80
CA PHE A 455 13.89 10.29 -2.57
C PHE A 455 14.58 9.30 -3.51
N ARG A 456 15.48 9.78 -4.38
CA ARG A 456 16.26 8.93 -5.29
C ARG A 456 17.60 8.46 -4.70
N HIS A 457 17.94 8.92 -3.48
CA HIS A 457 19.23 8.67 -2.85
C HIS A 457 19.07 8.06 -1.46
N HIS A 458 19.98 7.15 -1.10
CA HIS A 458 20.11 6.68 0.26
C HIS A 458 20.50 7.83 1.19
N ARG A 459 20.03 7.78 2.43
CA ARG A 459 20.35 8.79 3.45
C ARG A 459 21.37 8.21 4.41
N PHE A 460 22.47 8.93 4.57
CA PHE A 460 23.57 8.62 5.49
C PHE A 460 23.74 9.74 6.54
N ASN A 461 22.61 10.27 7.03
CA ASN A 461 22.67 11.20 8.15
C ASN A 461 22.76 10.45 9.48
N LYS A 462 23.19 11.14 10.54
CA LYS A 462 23.39 10.59 11.88
C LYS A 462 22.18 9.78 12.36
N ARG A 463 20.97 10.34 12.22
CA ARG A 463 19.72 9.69 12.66
C ARG A 463 19.45 8.36 11.96
N GLU A 464 19.76 8.26 10.67
CA GLU A 464 19.55 7.03 9.90
C GLU A 464 20.62 5.98 10.22
N LEU A 465 21.86 6.42 10.46
CA LEU A 465 22.96 5.51 10.81
C LEU A 465 22.79 4.94 12.23
N GLU A 466 22.34 5.75 13.20
CA GLU A 466 22.08 5.30 14.58
C GLU A 466 20.92 4.30 14.68
N ARG A 467 20.06 4.21 13.68
CA ARG A 467 18.91 3.29 13.63
C ARG A 467 19.22 1.93 12.99
N ARG A 468 20.35 1.81 12.32
CA ARG A 468 20.72 0.63 11.56
C ARG A 468 21.95 -0.01 12.20
N LYS A 469 22.05 -1.33 12.07
CA LYS A 469 23.32 -2.01 12.28
C LYS A 469 24.37 -1.44 11.32
N ALA A 470 25.61 -1.28 11.78
CA ALA A 470 26.69 -0.76 10.97
C ALA A 470 26.95 -1.65 9.74
N SER A 471 26.86 -2.98 9.89
CA SER A 471 26.93 -3.96 8.80
C SER A 471 25.87 -3.72 7.72
N ASN A 472 24.63 -3.40 8.10
CA ASN A 472 23.57 -3.07 7.14
C ASN A 472 23.88 -1.77 6.37
N SER A 473 24.42 -0.74 7.04
CA SER A 473 24.83 0.51 6.40
C SER A 473 25.97 0.28 5.40
N LEU A 474 26.91 -0.61 5.73
CA LEU A 474 28.02 -0.97 4.86
C LEU A 474 27.54 -1.74 3.61
N ASN A 475 26.59 -2.66 3.79
CA ASN A 475 25.98 -3.40 2.70
C ASN A 475 25.28 -2.49 1.66
N LEU A 476 24.80 -1.30 2.05
CA LEU A 476 24.24 -0.35 1.11
C LEU A 476 25.27 0.19 0.11
N LEU A 477 26.55 0.20 0.44
CA LEU A 477 27.59 0.70 -0.46
C LEU A 477 27.66 -0.12 -1.76
N ARG A 478 27.28 -1.40 -1.74
CA ARG A 478 27.28 -2.26 -2.93
C ARG A 478 26.35 -1.72 -4.03
N VAL A 479 25.17 -1.21 -3.67
CA VAL A 479 24.19 -0.67 -4.63
C VAL A 479 24.50 0.76 -5.06
N LEU A 480 25.52 1.38 -4.47
CA LEU A 480 26.03 2.71 -4.82
C LEU A 480 27.27 2.64 -5.69
N LEU A 481 27.83 1.45 -5.92
CA LEU A 481 28.99 1.26 -6.78
C LEU A 481 28.66 1.74 -8.21
N ILE A 482 29.56 2.57 -8.75
CA ILE A 482 29.51 3.03 -10.13
C ILE A 482 30.58 2.22 -10.89
N PRO A 483 30.18 1.22 -11.72
CA PRO A 483 31.13 0.28 -12.35
C PRO A 483 32.19 0.98 -13.19
N GLU A 484 31.81 2.05 -13.92
CA GLU A 484 32.73 2.81 -14.78
C GLU A 484 33.84 3.52 -14.00
N ARG A 485 33.56 3.90 -12.74
CA ARG A 485 34.55 4.52 -11.83
C ARG A 485 35.39 3.46 -11.09
N ALA A 486 34.84 2.28 -10.93
CA ALA A 486 35.52 1.16 -10.26
C ALA A 486 36.36 0.30 -11.22
N ALA A 487 36.25 0.52 -12.51
CA ALA A 487 37.00 -0.25 -13.53
C ALA A 487 38.52 -0.18 -13.27
N GLY A 488 39.17 -1.35 -13.14
CA GLY A 488 40.59 -1.45 -12.89
C GLY A 488 41.03 -1.28 -11.42
N LEU A 489 40.10 -1.08 -10.50
CA LEU A 489 40.38 -1.07 -9.06
C LEU A 489 40.32 -2.52 -8.52
N ASP A 490 41.33 -2.91 -7.75
CA ASP A 490 41.37 -4.14 -6.95
C ASP A 490 41.65 -3.73 -5.50
N ILE A 491 40.57 -3.63 -4.71
CA ILE A 491 40.62 -3.11 -3.33
C ILE A 491 39.94 -4.10 -2.42
N SER A 492 40.66 -4.58 -1.39
CA SER A 492 40.12 -5.35 -0.28
C SER A 492 40.03 -4.46 0.96
N LEU A 493 38.85 -4.43 1.59
CA LEU A 493 38.62 -3.72 2.83
C LEU A 493 38.16 -4.74 3.90
N GLU A 494 38.80 -4.75 5.04
CA GLU A 494 38.38 -5.47 6.23
C GLU A 494 37.87 -4.46 7.25
N ILE A 495 36.61 -4.61 7.67
CA ILE A 495 35.96 -3.72 8.62
C ILE A 495 35.41 -4.59 9.75
N ASN A 496 35.92 -4.35 10.96
CA ASN A 496 35.49 -5.02 12.16
C ASN A 496 34.54 -4.14 12.96
N PHE A 497 33.45 -4.68 13.40
CA PHE A 497 32.48 -4.01 14.28
C PHE A 497 32.60 -4.64 15.67
N ASP A 498 32.77 -3.81 16.71
CA ASP A 498 32.97 -4.29 18.08
C ASP A 498 31.65 -4.61 18.79
N ASP A 499 30.52 -4.21 18.23
CA ASP A 499 29.17 -4.27 18.80
C ASP A 499 28.15 -5.10 17.96
N GLU A 500 28.63 -5.81 16.94
CA GLU A 500 27.80 -6.68 16.11
C GLU A 500 28.41 -8.08 15.99
N GLU A 501 27.59 -9.12 16.22
CA GLU A 501 27.93 -10.55 16.02
C GLU A 501 27.67 -10.99 14.56
#